data_d0f002d60a1e3f044dc65b655404cca8
#
_entry.id   d0f002d60a1e3f044dc65b655404cca8
#
_cell.length_a   1.000
_cell.length_b   1.000
_cell.length_c   1.000
_cell.angle_alpha   90.00
_cell.angle_beta   90.00
_cell.angle_gamma   90.00
#
_symmetry.space_group_name_H-M   'P 1'
#
loop_
_entity.id
_entity.type
_entity.pdbx_description
1 polymer ?
#
loop_
_entity_poly.entity_id
_entity_poly.type
_entity_poly.pdbx_seq_one_letter_code
_entity_poly.pdbx_strand_id
1 'polypeptide(L)'
;KIEAMVFMEKLQRDDRCLEALLIEFFSQDNLKLLVDDVGMLLECPLLLLDDTFRVVAHYRPFGFSDPVFQDAVRCGKITYEVGALISQSQALCAGMADYVKLEGSVYRRRFVPLISAEVRLGYFVCIDVDEHLESIPAKIWQTVEQVLAKQMFIEASRRDKPFETAEEILVHLLDGGFSSAPYFHLQA
;
A
#
# COMPACT_ATOMS: atom_id res chain seq x y z
N LYS A 1 4.45 -14.67 34.13
CA LYS A 1 4.87 -13.29 34.50
C LYS A 1 5.83 -12.67 33.49
N ILE A 2 6.79 -13.44 32.96
CA ILE A 2 7.74 -13.01 31.90
C ILE A 2 7.03 -12.82 30.58
N GLU A 3 6.15 -13.73 30.18
CA GLU A 3 5.37 -13.61 28.93
C GLU A 3 4.45 -12.39 28.91
N ALA A 4 3.82 -12.05 30.04
CA ALA A 4 3.00 -10.85 30.15
C ALA A 4 3.83 -9.56 30.07
N MET A 5 5.06 -9.55 30.61
CA MET A 5 5.98 -8.41 30.48
C MET A 5 6.45 -8.23 29.03
N VAL A 6 6.86 -9.29 28.35
CA VAL A 6 7.28 -9.25 26.94
C VAL A 6 6.12 -8.80 26.04
N PHE A 7 4.90 -9.27 26.33
CA PHE A 7 3.70 -8.83 25.60
C PHE A 7 3.39 -7.34 25.85
N MET A 8 3.51 -6.87 27.08
CA MET A 8 3.31 -5.45 27.42
C MET A 8 4.39 -4.54 26.83
N GLU A 9 5.66 -4.98 26.79
CA GLU A 9 6.74 -4.26 26.13
C GLU A 9 6.52 -4.19 24.60
N LYS A 10 6.03 -5.27 24.00
CA LYS A 10 5.68 -5.32 22.58
C LYS A 10 4.52 -4.35 22.28
N LEU A 11 3.46 -4.36 23.08
CA LEU A 11 2.32 -3.41 22.95
C LEU A 11 2.78 -1.95 23.09
N GLN A 12 3.63 -1.63 24.05
CA GLN A 12 4.16 -0.28 24.24
C GLN A 12 5.09 0.15 23.10
N ARG A 13 5.82 -0.78 22.50
CA ARG A 13 6.63 -0.52 21.31
C ARG A 13 5.74 -0.25 20.11
N ASP A 14 4.70 -1.05 19.92
CA ASP A 14 3.74 -0.92 18.81
C ASP A 14 2.97 0.42 18.88
N ASP A 15 2.54 0.85 20.07
CA ASP A 15 1.87 2.15 20.25
C ASP A 15 2.82 3.33 19.94
N ARG A 16 4.07 3.26 20.38
CA ARG A 16 5.09 4.30 20.08
C ARG A 16 5.44 4.33 18.59
N CYS A 17 5.50 3.18 17.93
CA CYS A 17 5.70 3.12 16.48
C CYS A 17 4.51 3.69 15.71
N LEU A 18 3.27 3.46 16.17
CA LEU A 18 2.07 4.07 15.59
C LEU A 18 2.07 5.60 15.75
N GLU A 19 2.46 6.10 16.92
CA GLU A 19 2.60 7.54 17.15
C GLU A 19 3.67 8.15 16.23
N ALA A 20 4.81 7.47 16.05
CA ALA A 20 5.87 7.90 15.14
C ALA A 20 5.39 7.94 13.69
N LEU A 21 4.65 6.93 13.22
CA LEU A 21 4.01 6.91 11.91
C LEU A 21 3.04 8.08 11.70
N LEU A 22 2.23 8.39 12.72
CA LEU A 22 1.29 9.51 12.66
C LEU A 22 2.03 10.85 12.63
N ILE A 23 3.09 11.02 13.43
CA ILE A 23 3.93 12.21 13.43
C ILE A 23 4.60 12.39 12.07
N GLU A 24 5.19 11.32 11.53
CA GLU A 24 5.83 11.33 10.21
C GLU A 24 4.81 11.70 9.12
N PHE A 25 3.62 11.12 9.15
CA PHE A 25 2.53 11.45 8.24
C PHE A 25 2.15 12.95 8.28
N PHE A 26 2.17 13.57 9.46
CA PHE A 26 1.82 14.98 9.61
C PHE A 26 2.99 15.94 9.37
N SER A 27 4.23 15.49 9.49
CA SER A 27 5.44 16.33 9.40
C SER A 27 6.18 16.20 8.06
N GLN A 28 6.05 15.07 7.36
CA GLN A 28 6.74 14.80 6.10
C GLN A 28 5.79 14.27 5.03
N ASP A 29 5.82 14.92 3.87
CA ASP A 29 5.08 14.50 2.68
C ASP A 29 5.88 13.48 1.84
N ASN A 30 6.54 12.52 2.49
CA ASN A 30 7.39 11.54 1.82
C ASN A 30 6.81 10.13 1.93
N LEU A 31 6.08 9.72 0.90
CA LEU A 31 5.45 8.40 0.83
C LEU A 31 6.46 7.26 0.97
N LYS A 32 7.69 7.43 0.47
CA LYS A 32 8.71 6.37 0.56
C LYS A 32 9.16 6.13 2.00
N LEU A 33 9.43 7.19 2.76
CA LEU A 33 9.79 7.08 4.18
C LEU A 33 8.65 6.45 4.98
N LEU A 34 7.41 6.84 4.71
CA LEU A 34 6.24 6.24 5.33
C LEU A 34 6.15 4.72 5.06
N VAL A 35 6.44 4.30 3.83
CA VAL A 35 6.45 2.87 3.45
C VAL A 35 7.59 2.12 4.14
N ASP A 36 8.76 2.74 4.31
CA ASP A 36 9.86 2.16 5.07
C ASP A 36 9.48 1.98 6.56
N ASP A 37 8.85 2.98 7.18
CA ASP A 37 8.39 2.92 8.57
C ASP A 37 7.29 1.87 8.76
N VAL A 38 6.34 1.77 7.83
CA VAL A 38 5.32 0.70 7.85
C VAL A 38 5.95 -0.68 7.73
N GLY A 39 6.92 -0.85 6.83
CA GLY A 39 7.63 -2.12 6.65
C GLY A 39 8.40 -2.54 7.90
N MET A 40 9.02 -1.58 8.59
CA MET A 40 9.69 -1.82 9.87
C MET A 40 8.70 -2.15 10.99
N LEU A 41 7.57 -1.45 11.06
CA LEU A 41 6.52 -1.70 12.05
C LEU A 41 5.91 -3.10 11.90
N LEU A 42 5.59 -3.49 10.65
CA LEU A 42 5.00 -4.79 10.35
C LEU A 42 6.03 -5.93 10.27
N GLU A 43 7.31 -5.61 10.36
CA GLU A 43 8.44 -6.54 10.26
C GLU A 43 8.36 -7.43 9.00
N CYS A 44 7.89 -6.87 7.86
CA CYS A 44 7.72 -7.63 6.63
C CYS A 44 8.10 -6.82 5.38
N PRO A 45 8.58 -7.48 4.30
CA PRO A 45 8.73 -6.83 3.00
C PRO A 45 7.37 -6.37 2.49
N LEU A 46 7.29 -5.19 1.89
CA LEU A 46 6.05 -4.70 1.37
C LEU A 46 6.20 -3.96 0.03
N LEU A 47 5.14 -3.98 -0.76
CA LEU A 47 4.96 -3.19 -1.97
C LEU A 47 3.73 -2.28 -1.80
N LEU A 48 3.85 -1.04 -2.24
CA LEU A 48 2.73 -0.14 -2.42
C LEU A 48 2.45 -0.02 -3.92
N LEU A 49 1.26 -0.37 -4.33
CA LEU A 49 0.82 -0.37 -5.73
C LEU A 49 -0.27 0.68 -5.94
N ASP A 50 -0.24 1.36 -7.08
CA ASP A 50 -1.37 2.18 -7.52
C ASP A 50 -2.53 1.32 -8.08
N ASP A 51 -3.61 1.95 -8.51
CA ASP A 51 -4.80 1.31 -9.09
C ASP A 51 -4.51 0.64 -10.46
N THR A 52 -3.40 0.97 -11.10
CA THR A 52 -2.88 0.36 -12.33
C THR A 52 -1.83 -0.72 -12.08
N PHE A 53 -1.64 -1.10 -10.81
CA PHE A 53 -0.67 -2.10 -10.36
C PHE A 53 0.80 -1.73 -10.58
N ARG A 54 1.13 -0.45 -10.68
CA ARG A 54 2.50 0.03 -10.68
C ARG A 54 3.02 0.12 -9.26
N VAL A 55 4.30 -0.20 -9.07
CA VAL A 55 4.98 -0.06 -7.79
C VAL A 55 5.28 1.42 -7.54
N VAL A 56 4.60 2.00 -6.57
CA VAL A 56 4.78 3.40 -6.16
C VAL A 56 5.92 3.52 -5.15
N ALA A 57 5.97 2.59 -4.20
CA ALA A 57 7.03 2.49 -3.20
C ALA A 57 7.16 1.04 -2.72
N HIS A 58 8.28 0.73 -2.09
CA HIS A 58 8.50 -0.60 -1.51
C HIS A 58 9.46 -0.52 -0.33
N TYR A 59 9.32 -1.47 0.60
CA TYR A 59 10.28 -1.73 1.67
C TYR A 59 10.83 -3.15 1.53
N ARG A 60 12.14 -3.29 1.68
CA ARG A 60 12.84 -4.58 1.63
C ARG A 60 13.81 -4.68 2.81
N PRO A 61 13.56 -5.53 3.81
CA PRO A 61 14.51 -5.78 4.88
C PRO A 61 15.80 -6.40 4.35
N PHE A 62 16.90 -6.19 5.09
CA PHE A 62 18.20 -6.76 4.74
C PHE A 62 18.12 -8.29 4.67
N GLY A 63 18.73 -8.87 3.65
CA GLY A 63 18.76 -10.32 3.44
C GLY A 63 17.50 -10.92 2.81
N PHE A 64 16.40 -10.18 2.67
CA PHE A 64 15.21 -10.68 1.99
C PHE A 64 15.43 -10.84 0.49
N SER A 65 15.07 -12.02 -0.03
CA SER A 65 15.13 -12.34 -1.46
C SER A 65 13.91 -13.16 -1.87
N ASP A 66 13.16 -12.64 -2.82
CA ASP A 66 12.02 -13.31 -3.44
C ASP A 66 11.96 -12.88 -4.92
N PRO A 67 11.96 -13.83 -5.88
CA PRO A 67 12.02 -13.50 -7.30
C PRO A 67 10.84 -12.63 -7.77
N VAL A 68 9.62 -12.93 -7.29
CA VAL A 68 8.40 -12.21 -7.68
C VAL A 68 8.44 -10.76 -7.18
N PHE A 69 8.94 -10.54 -5.95
CA PHE A 69 9.13 -9.20 -5.41
C PHE A 69 10.19 -8.43 -6.19
N GLN A 70 11.33 -9.05 -6.46
CA GLN A 70 12.43 -8.41 -7.18
C GLN A 70 12.02 -8.02 -8.60
N ASP A 71 11.28 -8.89 -9.28
CA ASP A 71 10.76 -8.60 -10.62
C ASP A 71 9.73 -7.46 -10.60
N ALA A 72 8.82 -7.42 -9.63
CA ALA A 72 7.87 -6.33 -9.47
C ALA A 72 8.59 -4.98 -9.27
N VAL A 73 9.59 -4.93 -8.40
CA VAL A 73 10.38 -3.72 -8.15
C VAL A 73 11.20 -3.32 -9.39
N ARG A 74 11.85 -4.28 -10.06
CA ARG A 74 12.66 -4.04 -11.25
C ARG A 74 11.83 -3.53 -12.43
N CYS A 75 10.64 -4.14 -12.66
CA CYS A 75 9.74 -3.78 -13.75
C CYS A 75 8.87 -2.56 -13.42
N GLY A 76 8.84 -2.12 -12.15
CA GLY A 76 7.98 -1.03 -11.70
C GLY A 76 6.49 -1.36 -11.68
N LYS A 77 6.12 -2.63 -11.84
CA LYS A 77 4.73 -3.11 -11.84
C LYS A 77 4.66 -4.61 -11.56
N ILE A 78 3.50 -5.08 -11.09
CA ILE A 78 3.23 -6.51 -11.00
C ILE A 78 2.83 -7.08 -12.37
N THR A 79 2.94 -8.40 -12.53
CA THR A 79 2.61 -9.06 -13.78
C THR A 79 1.08 -9.11 -14.00
N TYR A 80 0.68 -9.34 -15.25
CA TYR A 80 -0.73 -9.47 -15.62
C TYR A 80 -1.41 -10.63 -14.88
N GLU A 81 -0.71 -11.74 -14.70
CA GLU A 81 -1.22 -12.93 -14.00
C GLU A 81 -1.56 -12.60 -12.54
N VAL A 82 -0.72 -11.83 -11.86
CA VAL A 82 -0.99 -11.36 -10.49
C VAL A 82 -2.21 -10.43 -10.47
N GLY A 83 -2.31 -9.51 -11.42
CA GLY A 83 -3.49 -8.65 -11.57
C GLY A 83 -4.77 -9.44 -11.80
N ALA A 84 -4.72 -10.51 -12.60
CA ALA A 84 -5.86 -11.40 -12.83
C ALA A 84 -6.28 -12.15 -11.55
N LEU A 85 -5.33 -12.65 -10.75
CA LEU A 85 -5.62 -13.27 -9.46
C LEU A 85 -6.30 -12.30 -8.48
N ILE A 86 -5.82 -11.06 -8.41
CA ILE A 86 -6.44 -10.01 -7.59
C ILE A 86 -7.89 -9.76 -8.04
N SER A 87 -8.12 -9.67 -9.35
CA SER A 87 -9.45 -9.44 -9.92
C SER A 87 -10.41 -10.61 -9.73
N GLN A 88 -9.92 -11.82 -9.47
CA GLN A 88 -10.72 -13.00 -9.19
C GLN A 88 -11.06 -13.18 -7.70
N SER A 89 -10.32 -12.52 -6.79
CA SER A 89 -10.62 -12.57 -5.36
C SER A 89 -11.88 -11.77 -5.04
N GLN A 90 -12.92 -12.45 -4.54
CA GLN A 90 -14.15 -11.79 -4.11
C GLN A 90 -13.91 -10.82 -2.95
N ALA A 91 -13.01 -11.16 -2.02
CA ALA A 91 -12.67 -10.30 -0.89
C ALA A 91 -12.03 -8.99 -1.36
N LEU A 92 -11.03 -9.07 -2.24
CA LEU A 92 -10.35 -7.89 -2.78
C LEU A 92 -11.28 -7.02 -3.64
N CYS A 93 -12.17 -7.64 -4.42
CA CYS A 93 -13.21 -6.92 -5.16
C CYS A 93 -14.20 -6.21 -4.25
N ALA A 94 -14.51 -6.80 -3.09
CA ALA A 94 -15.37 -6.20 -2.06
C ALA A 94 -14.64 -5.17 -1.17
N GLY A 95 -13.38 -4.86 -1.45
CA GLY A 95 -12.59 -3.90 -0.65
C GLY A 95 -12.02 -4.48 0.65
N MET A 96 -12.01 -5.80 0.80
CA MET A 96 -11.46 -6.49 1.97
C MET A 96 -10.07 -7.06 1.66
N ALA A 97 -9.22 -7.14 2.70
CA ALA A 97 -7.92 -7.79 2.57
C ALA A 97 -8.05 -9.30 2.33
N ASP A 98 -7.11 -9.85 1.55
CA ASP A 98 -7.06 -11.29 1.26
C ASP A 98 -5.62 -11.77 1.14
N TYR A 99 -5.42 -13.07 1.37
CA TYR A 99 -4.13 -13.73 1.19
C TYR A 99 -4.07 -14.44 -0.15
N VAL A 100 -3.05 -14.10 -0.94
CA VAL A 100 -2.80 -14.69 -2.25
C VAL A 100 -1.43 -15.37 -2.25
N LYS A 101 -1.37 -16.59 -2.75
CA LYS A 101 -0.11 -17.29 -3.03
C LYS A 101 0.19 -17.17 -4.51
N LEU A 102 1.37 -16.65 -4.84
CA LEU A 102 1.78 -16.44 -6.22
C LEU A 102 2.71 -17.58 -6.69
N GLU A 103 2.56 -17.96 -7.94
CA GLU A 103 3.48 -18.90 -8.58
C GLU A 103 4.89 -18.30 -8.63
N GLY A 104 5.91 -19.13 -8.41
CA GLY A 104 7.30 -18.67 -8.36
C GLY A 104 7.75 -18.09 -7.02
N SER A 105 6.87 -18.03 -6.00
CA SER A 105 7.22 -17.63 -4.65
C SER A 105 6.81 -18.66 -3.60
N VAL A 106 7.63 -18.82 -2.56
CA VAL A 106 7.31 -19.69 -1.42
C VAL A 106 6.38 -18.99 -0.42
N TYR A 107 6.32 -17.64 -0.44
CA TYR A 107 5.61 -16.85 0.52
C TYR A 107 4.18 -16.55 0.07
N ARG A 108 3.23 -16.55 1.01
CA ARG A 108 1.90 -15.96 0.81
C ARG A 108 1.98 -14.44 0.98
N ARG A 109 1.07 -13.73 0.37
CA ARG A 109 1.01 -12.27 0.41
C ARG A 109 -0.36 -11.81 0.85
N ARG A 110 -0.37 -10.90 1.80
CA ARG A 110 -1.58 -10.19 2.20
C ARG A 110 -1.74 -8.95 1.31
N PHE A 111 -2.75 -8.97 0.47
CA PHE A 111 -3.18 -7.82 -0.32
C PHE A 111 -4.22 -7.04 0.47
N VAL A 112 -4.02 -5.74 0.60
CA VAL A 112 -4.93 -4.85 1.32
C VAL A 112 -5.32 -3.73 0.37
N PRO A 113 -6.59 -3.62 -0.04
CA PRO A 113 -7.07 -2.53 -0.86
C PRO A 113 -7.00 -1.21 -0.08
N LEU A 114 -6.41 -0.19 -0.68
CA LEU A 114 -6.38 1.16 -0.13
C LEU A 114 -7.52 1.98 -0.73
N ILE A 115 -8.48 2.37 0.12
CA ILE A 115 -9.68 3.06 -0.29
C ILE A 115 -9.78 4.38 0.46
N SER A 116 -10.07 5.46 -0.25
CA SER A 116 -10.37 6.77 0.31
C SER A 116 -11.55 7.38 -0.42
N ALA A 117 -12.54 7.91 0.32
CA ALA A 117 -13.76 8.49 -0.25
C ALA A 117 -14.44 7.57 -1.29
N GLU A 118 -14.57 6.27 -0.99
CA GLU A 118 -15.12 5.22 -1.86
C GLU A 118 -14.34 4.94 -3.15
N VAL A 119 -13.20 5.61 -3.35
CA VAL A 119 -12.31 5.39 -4.49
C VAL A 119 -11.16 4.48 -4.06
N ARG A 120 -10.94 3.42 -4.83
CA ARG A 120 -9.76 2.56 -4.66
C ARG A 120 -8.54 3.24 -5.27
N LEU A 121 -7.56 3.53 -4.44
CA LEU A 121 -6.31 4.19 -4.81
C LEU A 121 -5.22 3.20 -5.22
N GLY A 122 -5.38 1.94 -4.83
CA GLY A 122 -4.40 0.89 -5.09
C GLY A 122 -4.42 -0.21 -4.04
N TYR A 123 -3.26 -0.80 -3.82
CA TYR A 123 -3.09 -1.90 -2.86
C TYR A 123 -1.79 -1.72 -2.10
N PHE A 124 -1.79 -2.08 -0.81
CA PHE A 124 -0.53 -2.42 -0.19
C PHE A 124 -0.42 -3.93 0.02
N VAL A 125 0.77 -4.47 -0.21
CA VAL A 125 1.02 -5.91 -0.29
C VAL A 125 2.12 -6.27 0.68
N CYS A 126 1.78 -6.99 1.75
CA CYS A 126 2.73 -7.51 2.71
C CYS A 126 3.12 -8.94 2.38
N ILE A 127 4.40 -9.25 2.44
CA ILE A 127 4.91 -10.61 2.21
C ILE A 127 5.12 -11.29 3.55
N ASP A 128 4.40 -12.38 3.76
CA ASP A 128 4.37 -13.13 5.03
C ASP A 128 5.55 -14.11 5.09
N VAL A 129 6.73 -13.59 5.46
CA VAL A 129 7.97 -14.37 5.50
C VAL A 129 7.97 -15.34 6.68
N ASP A 130 7.58 -14.85 7.86
CA ASP A 130 7.64 -15.57 9.13
C ASP A 130 6.28 -16.06 9.62
N GLU A 131 5.26 -16.04 8.75
CA GLU A 131 3.88 -16.45 9.05
C GLU A 131 3.25 -15.72 10.24
N HIS A 132 3.67 -14.47 10.50
CA HIS A 132 3.24 -13.70 11.67
C HIS A 132 2.17 -12.64 11.37
N LEU A 133 1.88 -12.34 10.10
CA LEU A 133 0.96 -11.26 9.74
C LEU A 133 -0.46 -11.44 10.30
N GLU A 134 -0.91 -12.67 10.51
CA GLU A 134 -2.20 -12.95 11.14
C GLU A 134 -2.25 -12.61 12.63
N SER A 135 -1.07 -12.56 13.28
CA SER A 135 -0.96 -12.22 14.71
C SER A 135 -0.97 -10.71 14.97
N ILE A 136 -0.85 -9.88 13.91
CA ILE A 136 -0.84 -8.43 14.03
C ILE A 136 -2.24 -7.95 14.39
N PRO A 137 -2.38 -7.12 15.45
CA PRO A 137 -3.67 -6.62 15.89
C PRO A 137 -4.41 -5.84 14.80
N ALA A 138 -5.73 -6.02 14.74
CA ALA A 138 -6.59 -5.35 13.74
C ALA A 138 -6.47 -3.81 13.80
N LYS A 139 -6.25 -3.24 14.97
CA LYS A 139 -6.04 -1.79 15.17
C LYS A 139 -4.80 -1.29 14.39
N ILE A 140 -3.71 -2.08 14.39
CA ILE A 140 -2.49 -1.74 13.62
C ILE A 140 -2.79 -1.75 12.14
N TRP A 141 -3.43 -2.80 11.64
CA TRP A 141 -3.86 -2.88 10.24
C TRP A 141 -4.69 -1.67 9.83
N GLN A 142 -5.74 -1.36 10.59
CA GLN A 142 -6.63 -0.22 10.32
C GLN A 142 -5.87 1.11 10.26
N THR A 143 -4.94 1.34 11.21
CA THR A 143 -4.16 2.58 11.23
C THR A 143 -3.24 2.67 10.02
N VAL A 144 -2.52 1.60 9.67
CA VAL A 144 -1.64 1.54 8.50
C VAL A 144 -2.43 1.76 7.20
N GLU A 145 -3.56 1.09 7.05
CA GLU A 145 -4.46 1.25 5.89
C GLU A 145 -4.91 2.70 5.72
N GLN A 146 -5.36 3.33 6.80
CA GLN A 146 -5.83 4.73 6.77
C GLN A 146 -4.71 5.71 6.42
N VAL A 147 -3.53 5.54 7.03
CA VAL A 147 -2.38 6.43 6.80
C VAL A 147 -1.88 6.29 5.36
N LEU A 148 -1.72 5.08 4.85
CA LEU A 148 -1.29 4.83 3.48
C LEU A 148 -2.33 5.31 2.45
N ALA A 149 -3.62 5.04 2.68
CA ALA A 149 -4.68 5.48 1.78
C ALA A 149 -4.72 7.01 1.70
N LYS A 150 -4.65 7.70 2.84
CA LYS A 150 -4.63 9.17 2.88
C LYS A 150 -3.41 9.75 2.17
N GLN A 151 -2.21 9.18 2.38
CA GLN A 151 -1.01 9.68 1.73
C GLN A 151 -1.04 9.42 0.22
N MET A 152 -1.51 8.25 -0.22
CA MET A 152 -1.70 7.99 -1.65
C MET A 152 -2.70 8.94 -2.30
N PHE A 153 -3.78 9.29 -1.60
CA PHE A 153 -4.74 10.27 -2.09
C PHE A 153 -4.11 11.66 -2.27
N ILE A 154 -3.30 12.10 -1.29
CA ILE A 154 -2.57 13.37 -1.38
C ILE A 154 -1.59 13.36 -2.57
N GLU A 155 -0.82 12.28 -2.74
CA GLU A 155 0.12 12.12 -3.85
C GLU A 155 -0.58 12.10 -5.21
N ALA A 156 -1.70 11.40 -5.33
CA ALA A 156 -2.51 11.39 -6.54
C ALA A 156 -3.06 12.78 -6.86
N SER A 157 -3.63 13.47 -5.86
CA SER A 157 -4.14 14.84 -6.02
C SER A 157 -3.06 15.88 -6.39
N ARG A 158 -1.79 15.62 -6.02
CA ARG A 158 -0.67 16.47 -6.43
C ARG A 158 -0.20 16.21 -7.85
N ARG A 159 -0.32 14.97 -8.32
CA ARG A 159 0.03 14.61 -9.71
C ARG A 159 -0.99 15.18 -10.69
N ASP A 160 -2.26 15.08 -10.34
CA ASP A 160 -3.36 15.67 -11.09
C ASP A 160 -3.44 17.16 -10.68
N LYS A 161 -2.57 18.00 -11.26
CA LYS A 161 -2.64 19.45 -11.04
C LYS A 161 -4.04 19.94 -11.36
N PRO A 162 -4.62 20.81 -10.52
CA PRO A 162 -5.89 21.44 -10.87
C PRO A 162 -5.71 22.18 -12.19
N PHE A 163 -6.55 21.85 -13.17
CA PHE A 163 -6.56 22.52 -14.45
C PHE A 163 -7.30 23.85 -14.28
N GLU A 164 -6.67 24.92 -14.74
CA GLU A 164 -7.26 26.26 -14.67
C GLU A 164 -8.27 26.51 -15.80
N THR A 165 -8.14 25.75 -16.90
CA THR A 165 -8.99 25.92 -18.09
C THR A 165 -9.55 24.59 -18.62
N ALA A 166 -10.72 24.68 -19.28
CA ALA A 166 -11.30 23.51 -19.96
C ALA A 166 -10.39 22.99 -21.09
N GLU A 167 -9.57 23.84 -21.70
CA GLU A 167 -8.60 23.47 -22.73
C GLU A 167 -7.49 22.59 -22.15
N GLU A 168 -6.97 22.92 -20.98
CA GLU A 168 -5.96 22.11 -20.29
C GLU A 168 -6.51 20.75 -19.90
N ILE A 169 -7.75 20.68 -19.40
CA ILE A 169 -8.44 19.42 -19.11
C ILE A 169 -8.54 18.56 -20.40
N LEU A 170 -8.94 19.16 -21.51
CA LEU A 170 -9.11 18.47 -22.78
C LEU A 170 -7.78 17.94 -23.31
N VAL A 171 -6.71 18.76 -23.28
CA VAL A 171 -5.37 18.35 -23.71
C VAL A 171 -4.88 17.19 -22.85
N HIS A 172 -5.02 17.29 -21.54
CA HIS A 172 -4.58 16.24 -20.62
C HIS A 172 -5.37 14.93 -20.80
N LEU A 173 -6.65 15.04 -21.11
CA LEU A 173 -7.51 13.89 -21.43
C LEU A 173 -7.10 13.20 -22.74
N LEU A 174 -6.76 13.99 -23.76
CA LEU A 174 -6.29 13.48 -25.05
C LEU A 174 -4.92 12.81 -24.97
N ASP A 175 -4.06 13.32 -24.08
CA ASP A 175 -2.74 12.74 -23.82
C ASP A 175 -2.80 11.51 -22.90
N GLY A 176 -4.00 11.07 -22.47
CA GLY A 176 -4.19 9.95 -21.57
C GLY A 176 -3.65 10.19 -20.16
N GLY A 177 -3.58 11.45 -19.75
CA GLY A 177 -2.94 11.89 -18.51
C GLY A 177 -3.74 11.58 -17.23
N PHE A 178 -5.03 11.24 -17.31
CA PHE A 178 -5.80 10.82 -16.15
C PHE A 178 -5.57 9.34 -15.85
N SER A 179 -5.16 9.05 -14.62
CA SER A 179 -4.91 7.68 -14.16
C SER A 179 -6.20 6.88 -13.96
N SER A 180 -7.32 7.55 -13.71
CA SER A 180 -8.63 6.89 -13.60
C SER A 180 -9.79 7.87 -13.83
N ALA A 181 -10.96 7.33 -14.24
CA ALA A 181 -12.19 8.11 -14.42
C ALA A 181 -12.64 8.88 -13.16
N PRO A 182 -12.53 8.35 -11.92
CA PRO A 182 -12.86 9.09 -10.71
C PRO A 182 -12.07 10.37 -10.53
N TYR A 183 -10.79 10.42 -10.91
CA TYR A 183 -9.98 11.64 -10.81
C TYR A 183 -10.43 12.73 -11.78
N PHE A 184 -10.90 12.35 -12.96
CA PHE A 184 -11.48 13.31 -13.91
C PHE A 184 -12.69 14.02 -13.30
N HIS A 185 -13.60 13.30 -12.64
CA HIS A 185 -14.80 13.87 -12.02
C HIS A 185 -14.52 14.76 -10.81
N LEU A 186 -13.36 14.62 -10.16
CA LEU A 186 -12.93 15.49 -9.06
C LEU A 186 -12.33 16.82 -9.55
N GLN A 187 -11.88 16.89 -10.81
CA GLN A 187 -11.20 18.05 -11.40
C GLN A 187 -12.11 18.86 -12.34
N ALA A 188 -13.17 18.22 -12.86
CA ALA A 188 -14.14 18.84 -13.78
C ALA A 188 -15.32 19.47 -13.02
#